data_a7d8dbd784fdbfb69d6a48137d88c870
#
_entry.id   a7d8dbd784fdbfb69d6a48137d88c870
#
_cell.length_a   1.000
_cell.length_b   1.000
_cell.length_c   1.000
_cell.angle_alpha   90.00
_cell.angle_beta   90.00
_cell.angle_gamma   90.00
#
_symmetry.space_group_name_H-M   'P 1'
#
loop_
_entity.id
_entity.type
_entity.pdbx_description
1 polymer ?
#
loop_
_entity_poly.entity_id
_entity_poly.type
_entity_poly.pdbx_seq_one_letter_code
_entity_poly.pdbx_strand_id
1 'polypeptide(L)'
;MHAINPQNAPNLTLILGGTRSGKSEYAEQLASKISNKVLYIATAENRPGKGSLEARIRKHRERRPSTWQTLECPLHLAETIRNQSSLTPDKGIQVVLLDCLTLLSSNILFAEEHPEDIDELENKLQQEISSLLQLIQETDIPWIIVSSETGLGIASNDQITRNYCDGLGMVNRMIASQANQVALIVAGLPLYLKK
;
A
#
# COMPACT_ATOMS: atom_id res chain seq x y z
N MET A 1 -17.17 -14.98 -14.18
CA MET A 1 -15.83 -14.55 -13.78
C MET A 1 -15.25 -15.67 -12.93
N HIS A 2 -14.15 -16.31 -13.37
CA HIS A 2 -13.55 -17.39 -12.60
C HIS A 2 -12.83 -16.81 -11.38
N ALA A 3 -13.01 -17.44 -10.21
CA ALA A 3 -12.22 -17.13 -9.02
C ALA A 3 -10.74 -17.43 -9.30
N ILE A 4 -9.86 -16.53 -8.90
CA ILE A 4 -8.41 -16.78 -8.99
C ILE A 4 -8.09 -17.82 -7.92
N ASN A 5 -7.45 -18.93 -8.32
CA ASN A 5 -6.97 -19.91 -7.35
C ASN A 5 -5.85 -19.24 -6.53
N PRO A 6 -5.91 -19.21 -5.17
CA PRO A 6 -4.87 -18.63 -4.34
C PRO A 6 -3.46 -19.16 -4.64
N GLN A 7 -3.34 -20.45 -5.03
CA GLN A 7 -2.05 -21.07 -5.39
C GLN A 7 -1.46 -20.55 -6.72
N ASN A 8 -2.27 -19.88 -7.55
CA ASN A 8 -1.86 -19.28 -8.82
C ASN A 8 -1.91 -17.75 -8.78
N ALA A 9 -2.20 -17.14 -7.63
CA ALA A 9 -2.16 -15.69 -7.49
C ALA A 9 -0.70 -15.20 -7.55
N PRO A 10 -0.44 -14.02 -8.17
CA PRO A 10 0.87 -13.39 -8.11
C PRO A 10 1.25 -13.15 -6.64
N ASN A 11 2.48 -13.50 -6.26
CA ASN A 11 2.93 -13.32 -4.88
C ASN A 11 2.93 -11.84 -4.46
N LEU A 12 3.27 -10.92 -5.40
CA LEU A 12 3.22 -9.49 -5.17
C LEU A 12 2.60 -8.78 -6.38
N THR A 13 1.51 -8.04 -6.12
CA THR A 13 0.82 -7.18 -7.09
C THR A 13 0.88 -5.73 -6.62
N LEU A 14 1.40 -4.82 -7.47
CA LEU A 14 1.38 -3.38 -7.24
C LEU A 14 0.26 -2.73 -8.04
N ILE A 15 -0.60 -1.99 -7.35
CA ILE A 15 -1.71 -1.20 -7.96
C ILE A 15 -1.38 0.28 -7.83
N LEU A 16 -1.08 0.92 -8.97
CA LEU A 16 -0.80 2.33 -9.09
C LEU A 16 -2.01 3.11 -9.59
N GLY A 17 -2.01 4.41 -9.41
CA GLY A 17 -3.00 5.31 -10.01
C GLY A 17 -3.09 6.67 -9.33
N GLY A 18 -3.65 7.64 -10.04
CA GLY A 18 -3.88 8.98 -9.52
C GLY A 18 -4.93 9.05 -8.40
N THR A 19 -5.09 10.23 -7.82
CA THR A 19 -6.17 10.49 -6.85
C THR A 19 -7.53 10.21 -7.50
N ARG A 20 -8.40 9.47 -6.80
CA ARG A 20 -9.75 9.08 -7.27
C ARG A 20 -9.79 8.24 -8.56
N SER A 21 -8.69 7.59 -8.91
CA SER A 21 -8.64 6.70 -10.09
C SER A 21 -9.43 5.40 -9.93
N GLY A 22 -9.84 5.03 -8.70
CA GLY A 22 -10.48 3.74 -8.40
C GLY A 22 -9.49 2.64 -7.95
N LYS A 23 -8.19 2.98 -7.72
CA LYS A 23 -7.15 2.00 -7.36
C LYS A 23 -7.46 1.17 -6.11
N SER A 24 -7.91 1.81 -5.01
CA SER A 24 -8.23 1.08 -3.77
C SER A 24 -9.42 0.14 -3.97
N GLU A 25 -10.45 0.60 -4.70
CA GLU A 25 -11.62 -0.22 -5.01
C GLU A 25 -11.25 -1.43 -5.90
N TYR A 26 -10.39 -1.20 -6.90
CA TYR A 26 -9.86 -2.28 -7.73
C TYR A 26 -9.05 -3.29 -6.91
N ALA A 27 -8.20 -2.82 -6.00
CA ALA A 27 -7.40 -3.67 -5.11
C ALA A 27 -8.29 -4.48 -4.15
N GLU A 28 -9.33 -3.88 -3.56
CA GLU A 28 -10.33 -4.55 -2.73
C GLU A 28 -11.07 -5.66 -3.51
N GLN A 29 -11.48 -5.37 -4.75
CA GLN A 29 -12.11 -6.36 -5.63
C GLN A 29 -11.15 -7.51 -5.99
N LEU A 30 -9.87 -7.21 -6.23
CA LEU A 30 -8.86 -8.22 -6.52
C LEU A 30 -8.62 -9.13 -5.31
N ALA A 31 -8.46 -8.56 -4.11
CA ALA A 31 -8.31 -9.31 -2.87
C ALA A 31 -9.52 -10.23 -2.62
N SER A 32 -10.74 -9.72 -2.78
CA SER A 32 -11.98 -10.50 -2.63
C SER A 32 -12.10 -11.66 -3.62
N LYS A 33 -11.50 -11.54 -4.82
CA LYS A 33 -11.48 -12.64 -5.80
C LYS A 33 -10.51 -13.76 -5.42
N ILE A 34 -9.45 -13.43 -4.69
CA ILE A 34 -8.46 -14.40 -4.20
C ILE A 34 -9.05 -15.13 -2.99
N SER A 35 -9.53 -14.41 -1.98
CA SER A 35 -10.07 -14.97 -0.75
C SER A 35 -10.97 -14.00 0.00
N ASN A 36 -11.81 -14.54 0.90
CA ASN A 36 -12.52 -13.77 1.92
C ASN A 36 -11.74 -13.63 3.24
N LYS A 37 -10.57 -14.28 3.35
CA LYS A 37 -9.67 -14.21 4.52
C LYS A 37 -8.53 -13.23 4.25
N VAL A 38 -8.86 -11.94 4.27
CA VAL A 38 -7.95 -10.84 3.96
C VAL A 38 -7.45 -10.19 5.24
N LEU A 39 -6.13 -9.92 5.29
CA LEU A 39 -5.57 -8.94 6.19
C LEU A 39 -5.45 -7.60 5.44
N TYR A 40 -6.27 -6.64 5.83
CA TYR A 40 -6.20 -5.27 5.32
C TYR A 40 -5.30 -4.44 6.23
N ILE A 41 -4.19 -3.94 5.68
CA ILE A 41 -3.25 -3.07 6.41
C ILE A 41 -3.54 -1.62 6.01
N ALA A 42 -4.02 -0.83 6.96
CA ALA A 42 -4.33 0.57 6.78
C ALA A 42 -3.17 1.43 7.29
N THR A 43 -2.58 2.24 6.40
CA THR A 43 -1.50 3.17 6.75
C THR A 43 -2.01 4.57 7.07
N ALA A 44 -3.31 4.81 6.94
CA ALA A 44 -3.90 6.08 7.31
C ALA A 44 -3.84 6.28 8.83
N GLU A 45 -3.25 7.37 9.29
CA GLU A 45 -3.37 7.81 10.68
C GLU A 45 -4.75 8.39 10.95
N ASN A 46 -5.41 7.88 11.97
CA ASN A 46 -6.68 8.44 12.45
C ASN A 46 -6.39 9.68 13.31
N ARG A 47 -6.14 10.83 12.65
CA ARG A 47 -5.93 12.11 13.35
C ARG A 47 -7.27 12.84 13.48
N PRO A 48 -7.81 13.04 14.69
CA PRO A 48 -9.05 13.82 14.90
C PRO A 48 -8.93 15.23 14.30
N GLY A 49 -9.98 15.71 13.63
CA GLY A 49 -10.07 17.07 13.11
C GLY A 49 -9.69 17.28 11.64
N LYS A 50 -9.32 16.23 10.89
CA LYS A 50 -9.09 16.30 9.43
C LYS A 50 -10.30 15.78 8.64
N GLY A 51 -11.45 16.41 8.75
CA GLY A 51 -12.78 15.98 8.29
C GLY A 51 -12.89 15.33 6.91
N SER A 52 -12.07 15.74 5.91
CA SER A 52 -12.09 15.10 4.59
C SER A 52 -11.41 13.71 4.58
N LEU A 53 -10.37 13.50 5.39
CA LEU A 53 -9.66 12.23 5.54
C LEU A 53 -10.50 11.24 6.35
N GLU A 54 -11.12 11.69 7.44
CA GLU A 54 -12.02 10.87 8.28
C GLU A 54 -13.19 10.30 7.47
N ALA A 55 -13.82 11.15 6.63
CA ALA A 55 -14.89 10.71 5.75
C ALA A 55 -14.44 9.64 4.72
N ARG A 56 -13.20 9.72 4.23
CA ARG A 56 -12.61 8.72 3.34
C ARG A 56 -12.33 7.41 4.09
N ILE A 57 -11.69 7.47 5.26
CA ILE A 57 -11.41 6.30 6.11
C ILE A 57 -12.72 5.58 6.43
N ARG A 58 -13.78 6.32 6.83
CA ARG A 58 -15.09 5.73 7.10
C ARG A 58 -15.67 5.01 5.88
N LYS A 59 -15.67 5.64 4.70
CA LYS A 59 -16.14 5.00 3.45
C LYS A 59 -15.34 3.74 3.10
N HIS A 60 -14.03 3.74 3.30
CA HIS A 60 -13.18 2.58 3.10
C HIS A 60 -13.52 1.46 4.09
N ARG A 61 -13.79 1.79 5.36
CA ARG A 61 -14.23 0.80 6.36
C ARG A 61 -15.60 0.20 6.04
N GLU A 62 -16.57 1.03 5.64
CA GLU A 62 -17.94 0.60 5.32
C GLU A 62 -18.01 -0.35 4.11
N ARG A 63 -17.08 -0.25 3.17
CA ARG A 63 -17.04 -1.11 1.97
C ARG A 63 -16.41 -2.48 2.23
N ARG A 64 -15.62 -2.61 3.29
CA ARG A 64 -14.90 -3.86 3.56
C ARG A 64 -15.84 -4.91 4.10
N PRO A 65 -15.75 -6.17 3.62
CA PRO A 65 -16.47 -7.28 4.23
C PRO A 65 -16.10 -7.44 5.71
N SER A 66 -17.07 -7.76 6.56
CA SER A 66 -16.85 -8.00 8.00
C SER A 66 -15.94 -9.19 8.30
N THR A 67 -15.67 -10.03 7.31
CA THR A 67 -14.74 -11.17 7.41
C THR A 67 -13.28 -10.76 7.30
N TRP A 68 -12.98 -9.53 6.86
CA TRP A 68 -11.62 -9.03 6.74
C TRP A 68 -11.08 -8.59 8.09
N GLN A 69 -9.84 -9.00 8.37
CA GLN A 69 -9.11 -8.45 9.52
C GLN A 69 -8.48 -7.12 9.11
N THR A 70 -8.53 -6.13 9.98
CA THR A 70 -7.89 -4.82 9.74
C THR A 70 -6.78 -4.60 10.75
N LEU A 71 -5.58 -4.27 10.26
CA LEU A 71 -4.44 -3.79 11.02
C LEU A 71 -4.20 -2.33 10.68
N GLU A 72 -4.34 -1.42 11.66
CA GLU A 72 -3.94 -0.03 11.52
C GLU A 72 -2.44 0.07 11.82
N CYS A 73 -1.66 0.40 10.82
CA CYS A 73 -0.20 0.42 10.90
C CYS A 73 0.37 1.57 10.06
N PRO A 74 0.48 2.79 10.63
CA PRO A 74 0.95 3.96 9.91
C PRO A 74 2.46 3.97 9.64
N LEU A 75 3.26 3.26 10.44
CA LEU A 75 4.73 3.19 10.38
C LEU A 75 5.21 1.81 10.85
N HIS A 76 6.45 1.45 10.53
CA HIS A 76 7.12 0.22 10.98
C HIS A 76 6.34 -1.05 10.62
N LEU A 77 5.92 -1.16 9.33
CA LEU A 77 5.03 -2.22 8.86
C LEU A 77 5.55 -3.63 9.18
N ALA A 78 6.77 -3.94 8.76
CA ALA A 78 7.32 -5.29 8.91
C ALA A 78 7.47 -5.69 10.38
N GLU A 79 7.94 -4.78 11.22
CA GLU A 79 8.10 -5.00 12.66
C GLU A 79 6.73 -5.21 13.33
N THR A 80 5.76 -4.33 13.06
CA THR A 80 4.42 -4.41 13.64
C THR A 80 3.71 -5.71 13.26
N ILE A 81 3.80 -6.11 11.97
CA ILE A 81 3.19 -7.35 11.49
C ILE A 81 3.81 -8.58 12.16
N ARG A 82 5.14 -8.62 12.32
CA ARG A 82 5.84 -9.71 13.03
C ARG A 82 5.48 -9.74 14.51
N ASN A 83 5.54 -8.61 15.19
CA ASN A 83 5.26 -8.51 16.63
C ASN A 83 3.81 -8.90 16.99
N GLN A 84 2.86 -8.59 16.13
CA GLN A 84 1.45 -8.96 16.31
C GLN A 84 1.14 -10.37 15.81
N SER A 85 2.12 -11.10 15.28
CA SER A 85 1.91 -12.43 14.68
C SER A 85 0.74 -12.46 13.69
N SER A 86 0.59 -11.37 12.91
CA SER A 86 -0.60 -11.16 12.09
C SER A 86 -0.73 -12.15 10.93
N LEU A 87 0.40 -12.74 10.50
CA LEU A 87 0.47 -13.67 9.36
C LEU A 87 0.76 -15.12 9.79
N THR A 88 0.60 -15.45 11.07
CA THR A 88 0.79 -16.84 11.54
C THR A 88 -0.32 -17.75 10.99
N PRO A 89 -0.05 -19.07 10.79
CA PRO A 89 -0.99 -20.00 10.18
C PRO A 89 -2.34 -20.09 10.91
N ASP A 90 -2.36 -19.90 12.23
CA ASP A 90 -3.59 -19.92 13.06
C ASP A 90 -4.54 -18.76 12.73
N LYS A 91 -4.05 -17.65 12.18
CA LYS A 91 -4.87 -16.53 11.72
C LYS A 91 -5.63 -16.85 10.44
N GLY A 92 -5.14 -17.82 9.67
CA GLY A 92 -5.77 -18.31 8.44
C GLY A 92 -5.84 -17.25 7.33
N ILE A 93 -4.99 -16.20 7.36
CA ILE A 93 -4.92 -15.18 6.32
C ILE A 93 -4.47 -15.81 5.00
N GLN A 94 -5.15 -15.47 3.91
CA GLN A 94 -4.89 -16.01 2.58
C GLN A 94 -4.50 -14.93 1.55
N VAL A 95 -4.63 -13.65 1.88
CA VAL A 95 -4.17 -12.52 1.08
C VAL A 95 -3.96 -11.31 1.99
N VAL A 96 -2.94 -10.52 1.69
CA VAL A 96 -2.68 -9.24 2.35
C VAL A 96 -2.96 -8.10 1.37
N LEU A 97 -3.69 -7.09 1.84
CA LEU A 97 -3.93 -5.85 1.10
C LEU A 97 -3.40 -4.67 1.91
N LEU A 98 -2.33 -4.02 1.41
CA LEU A 98 -1.75 -2.80 1.98
C LEU A 98 -2.29 -1.56 1.26
N ASP A 99 -3.03 -0.72 1.96
CA ASP A 99 -3.59 0.55 1.44
C ASP A 99 -3.26 1.71 2.39
N CYS A 100 -2.20 2.53 2.09
CA CYS A 100 -1.37 2.53 0.90
C CYS A 100 0.06 3.02 1.19
N LEU A 101 1.00 2.79 0.27
CA LEU A 101 2.37 3.33 0.37
C LEU A 101 2.40 4.86 0.32
N THR A 102 1.43 5.48 -0.34
CA THR A 102 1.25 6.93 -0.41
C THR A 102 1.17 7.56 0.98
N LEU A 103 0.31 7.02 1.86
CA LEU A 103 0.18 7.51 3.23
C LEU A 103 1.35 7.07 4.11
N LEU A 104 1.88 5.87 3.92
CA LEU A 104 3.10 5.44 4.61
C LEU A 104 4.25 6.40 4.35
N SER A 105 4.54 6.73 3.09
CA SER A 105 5.61 7.68 2.72
C SER A 105 5.35 9.08 3.30
N SER A 106 4.09 9.51 3.32
CA SER A 106 3.70 10.77 3.96
C SER A 106 3.93 10.73 5.48
N ASN A 107 3.59 9.62 6.14
CA ASN A 107 3.78 9.48 7.58
C ASN A 107 5.28 9.49 7.95
N ILE A 108 6.12 8.83 7.16
CA ILE A 108 7.58 8.86 7.33
C ILE A 108 8.10 10.29 7.17
N LEU A 109 7.75 10.98 6.07
CA LEU A 109 8.15 12.35 5.82
C LEU A 109 7.81 13.30 6.99
N PHE A 110 6.57 13.21 7.50
CA PHE A 110 6.10 14.09 8.57
C PHE A 110 6.47 13.64 9.99
N ALA A 111 7.12 12.49 10.14
CA ALA A 111 7.76 12.08 11.38
C ALA A 111 9.18 12.65 11.52
N GLU A 112 9.74 13.21 10.45
CA GLU A 112 11.08 13.78 10.45
C GLU A 112 11.13 15.19 11.03
N GLU A 113 12.24 15.50 11.71
CA GLU A 113 12.54 16.85 12.19
C GLU A 113 12.92 17.78 11.03
N HIS A 114 13.54 17.22 9.97
CA HIS A 114 14.02 17.92 8.79
C HIS A 114 13.44 17.33 7.51
N PRO A 115 12.12 17.54 7.22
CA PRO A 115 11.46 16.99 6.04
C PRO A 115 11.96 17.55 4.70
N GLU A 116 12.78 18.63 4.76
CA GLU A 116 13.52 19.19 3.61
C GLU A 116 14.77 18.38 3.23
N ASP A 117 15.29 17.51 4.12
CA ASP A 117 16.45 16.65 3.84
C ASP A 117 16.00 15.41 3.04
N ILE A 118 16.27 15.45 1.73
CA ILE A 118 15.89 14.37 0.82
C ILE A 118 16.69 13.09 1.08
N ASP A 119 17.98 13.19 1.44
CA ASP A 119 18.83 12.02 1.63
C ASP A 119 18.39 11.24 2.88
N GLU A 120 18.02 11.93 3.96
CA GLU A 120 17.50 11.32 5.18
C GLU A 120 16.15 10.64 4.90
N LEU A 121 15.24 11.32 4.18
CA LEU A 121 13.94 10.77 3.79
C LEU A 121 14.11 9.51 2.94
N GLU A 122 14.93 9.55 1.88
CA GLU A 122 15.17 8.41 1.00
C GLU A 122 15.74 7.22 1.75
N ASN A 123 16.69 7.43 2.66
CA ASN A 123 17.27 6.37 3.49
C ASN A 123 16.21 5.69 4.36
N LYS A 124 15.32 6.44 5.02
CA LYS A 124 14.26 5.89 5.86
C LYS A 124 13.20 5.15 5.05
N LEU A 125 12.78 5.72 3.93
CA LEU A 125 11.88 5.05 3.00
C LEU A 125 12.48 3.73 2.48
N GLN A 126 13.76 3.74 2.10
CA GLN A 126 14.46 2.55 1.63
C GLN A 126 14.54 1.46 2.70
N GLN A 127 14.82 1.81 3.96
CA GLN A 127 14.86 0.87 5.07
C GLN A 127 13.48 0.25 5.32
N GLU A 128 12.43 1.07 5.40
CA GLU A 128 11.06 0.60 5.62
C GLU A 128 10.60 -0.35 4.50
N ILE A 129 10.83 0.03 3.23
CA ILE A 129 10.42 -0.78 2.08
C ILE A 129 11.27 -2.05 1.94
N SER A 130 12.56 -2.00 2.24
CA SER A 130 13.42 -3.20 2.24
C SER A 130 12.95 -4.21 3.28
N SER A 131 12.60 -3.75 4.48
CA SER A 131 12.07 -4.59 5.55
C SER A 131 10.71 -5.20 5.17
N LEU A 132 9.85 -4.43 4.51
CA LEU A 132 8.57 -4.91 3.98
C LEU A 132 8.76 -5.96 2.89
N LEU A 133 9.65 -5.73 1.92
CA LEU A 133 9.95 -6.68 0.84
C LEU A 133 10.52 -7.99 1.39
N GLN A 134 11.38 -7.91 2.41
CA GLN A 134 11.89 -9.10 3.09
C GLN A 134 10.74 -9.88 3.75
N LEU A 135 9.84 -9.22 4.47
CA LEU A 135 8.66 -9.86 5.06
C LEU A 135 7.79 -10.54 4.00
N ILE A 136 7.56 -9.89 2.86
CA ILE A 136 6.77 -10.47 1.75
C ILE A 136 7.42 -11.77 1.25
N GLN A 137 8.75 -11.80 1.11
CA GLN A 137 9.49 -12.98 0.68
C GLN A 137 9.50 -14.12 1.69
N GLU A 138 9.33 -13.81 2.98
CA GLU A 138 9.22 -14.80 4.06
C GLU A 138 7.85 -15.49 4.11
N THR A 139 6.89 -15.05 3.30
CA THR A 139 5.51 -15.55 3.30
C THR A 139 5.11 -16.08 1.93
N ASP A 140 4.34 -17.19 1.91
CA ASP A 140 3.70 -17.71 0.69
C ASP A 140 2.33 -17.08 0.43
N ILE A 141 1.99 -16.01 1.15
CA ILE A 141 0.69 -15.33 1.05
C ILE A 141 0.76 -14.28 -0.06
N PRO A 142 -0.21 -14.20 -0.98
CA PRO A 142 -0.28 -13.14 -1.97
C PRO A 142 -0.45 -11.75 -1.32
N TRP A 143 0.33 -10.77 -1.80
CA TRP A 143 0.27 -9.38 -1.39
C TRP A 143 -0.24 -8.49 -2.51
N ILE A 144 -1.17 -7.61 -2.18
CA ILE A 144 -1.64 -6.53 -3.04
C ILE A 144 -1.28 -5.21 -2.35
N ILE A 145 -0.50 -4.38 -3.04
CA ILE A 145 -0.03 -3.10 -2.50
C ILE A 145 -0.59 -1.97 -3.35
N VAL A 146 -1.22 -1.00 -2.68
CA VAL A 146 -1.77 0.20 -3.34
C VAL A 146 -0.80 1.36 -3.17
N SER A 147 -0.54 2.09 -4.24
CA SER A 147 0.22 3.33 -4.21
C SER A 147 -0.31 4.36 -5.21
N SER A 148 0.01 5.63 -4.99
CA SER A 148 -0.29 6.68 -5.96
C SER A 148 0.87 6.87 -6.93
N GLU A 149 0.52 7.17 -8.19
CA GLU A 149 1.48 7.72 -9.14
C GLU A 149 1.36 9.24 -9.12
N THR A 150 2.39 9.92 -8.63
CA THR A 150 2.42 11.39 -8.46
C THR A 150 3.34 12.09 -9.46
N GLY A 151 4.23 11.34 -10.11
CA GLY A 151 5.25 11.87 -11.04
C GLY A 151 4.73 12.25 -12.42
N LEU A 152 3.47 11.95 -12.76
CA LEU A 152 2.86 12.30 -14.06
C LEU A 152 2.28 13.71 -14.10
N GLY A 153 2.36 14.46 -13.01
CA GLY A 153 1.85 15.83 -12.89
C GLY A 153 2.93 16.89 -13.07
N ILE A 154 2.52 18.16 -12.93
CA ILE A 154 3.45 19.29 -12.92
C ILE A 154 4.24 19.26 -11.61
N ALA A 155 5.57 19.44 -11.70
CA ALA A 155 6.44 19.53 -10.53
C ALA A 155 6.01 20.69 -9.60
N SER A 156 5.95 20.41 -8.32
CA SER A 156 5.61 21.43 -7.31
C SER A 156 6.76 22.43 -7.12
N ASN A 157 6.42 23.68 -6.83
CA ASN A 157 7.40 24.68 -6.42
C ASN A 157 7.83 24.50 -4.95
N ASP A 158 7.08 23.77 -4.16
CA ASP A 158 7.38 23.47 -2.77
C ASP A 158 8.38 22.32 -2.64
N GLN A 159 9.46 22.52 -1.87
CA GLN A 159 10.55 21.55 -1.72
C GLN A 159 10.07 20.25 -1.05
N ILE A 160 9.29 20.37 0.02
CA ILE A 160 8.80 19.19 0.77
C ILE A 160 7.90 18.34 -0.13
N THR A 161 7.06 18.98 -0.95
CA THR A 161 6.23 18.27 -1.93
C THR A 161 7.06 17.58 -3.00
N ARG A 162 8.16 18.17 -3.45
CA ARG A 162 9.09 17.50 -4.40
C ARG A 162 9.74 16.30 -3.75
N ASN A 163 10.32 16.47 -2.56
CA ASN A 163 10.95 15.38 -1.81
C ASN A 163 9.97 14.20 -1.61
N TYR A 164 8.72 14.51 -1.26
CA TYR A 164 7.67 13.50 -1.16
C TYR A 164 7.41 12.75 -2.47
N CYS A 165 7.31 13.47 -3.60
CA CYS A 165 7.08 12.86 -4.92
C CYS A 165 8.26 12.00 -5.35
N ASP A 166 9.49 12.47 -5.14
CA ASP A 166 10.73 11.76 -5.48
C ASP A 166 10.87 10.49 -4.63
N GLY A 167 10.68 10.60 -3.30
CA GLY A 167 10.69 9.47 -2.40
C GLY A 167 9.60 8.43 -2.72
N LEU A 168 8.36 8.87 -3.00
CA LEU A 168 7.29 7.95 -3.39
C LEU A 168 7.59 7.27 -4.74
N GLY A 169 8.18 8.00 -5.69
CA GLY A 169 8.64 7.44 -6.97
C GLY A 169 9.71 6.36 -6.78
N MET A 170 10.67 6.58 -5.86
CA MET A 170 11.65 5.59 -5.48
C MET A 170 10.98 4.35 -4.87
N VAL A 171 10.08 4.53 -3.91
CA VAL A 171 9.31 3.44 -3.28
C VAL A 171 8.54 2.63 -4.32
N ASN A 172 7.83 3.29 -5.23
CA ASN A 172 7.09 2.63 -6.30
C ASN A 172 8.01 1.77 -7.19
N ARG A 173 9.20 2.27 -7.54
CA ARG A 173 10.20 1.51 -8.33
C ARG A 173 10.72 0.29 -7.57
N MET A 174 11.00 0.43 -6.27
CA MET A 174 11.48 -0.70 -5.44
C MET A 174 10.44 -1.82 -5.41
N ILE A 175 9.17 -1.51 -5.13
CA ILE A 175 8.10 -2.51 -5.11
C ILE A 175 7.86 -3.09 -6.52
N ALA A 176 7.80 -2.25 -7.56
CA ALA A 176 7.56 -2.70 -8.93
C ALA A 176 8.65 -3.66 -9.45
N SER A 177 9.91 -3.47 -9.02
CA SER A 177 11.02 -4.36 -9.39
C SER A 177 10.82 -5.80 -8.91
N GLN A 178 10.24 -5.97 -7.72
CA GLN A 178 9.98 -7.27 -7.08
C GLN A 178 8.57 -7.81 -7.38
N ALA A 179 7.64 -6.95 -7.80
CA ALA A 179 6.27 -7.36 -8.10
C ALA A 179 6.20 -8.33 -9.28
N ASN A 180 5.33 -9.35 -9.18
CA ASN A 180 4.99 -10.23 -10.30
C ASN A 180 4.02 -9.51 -11.27
N GLN A 181 3.17 -8.64 -10.75
CA GLN A 181 2.20 -7.90 -11.53
C GLN A 181 2.17 -6.42 -11.12
N VAL A 182 2.10 -5.52 -12.10
CA VAL A 182 1.94 -4.07 -11.89
C VAL A 182 0.82 -3.57 -12.78
N ALA A 183 -0.18 -2.91 -12.19
CA ALA A 183 -1.30 -2.31 -12.90
C ALA A 183 -1.43 -0.82 -12.56
N LEU A 184 -1.60 0.02 -13.57
CA LEU A 184 -1.95 1.43 -13.45
C LEU A 184 -3.47 1.57 -13.64
N ILE A 185 -4.15 2.15 -12.66
CA ILE A 185 -5.60 2.38 -12.72
C ILE A 185 -5.88 3.78 -13.24
N VAL A 186 -6.56 3.83 -14.38
CA VAL A 186 -7.02 5.07 -15.02
C VAL A 186 -8.53 4.97 -15.21
N ALA A 187 -9.28 5.92 -14.65
CA ALA A 187 -10.75 5.96 -14.76
C ALA A 187 -11.45 4.63 -14.37
N GLY A 188 -10.93 3.95 -13.34
CA GLY A 188 -11.44 2.66 -12.87
C GLY A 188 -10.98 1.43 -13.67
N LEU A 189 -10.23 1.63 -14.76
CA LEU A 189 -9.78 0.56 -15.66
C LEU A 189 -8.30 0.25 -15.44
N PRO A 190 -7.90 -1.05 -15.37
CA PRO A 190 -6.52 -1.44 -15.21
C PRO A 190 -5.76 -1.44 -16.54
N LEU A 191 -4.60 -0.78 -16.57
CA LEU A 191 -3.58 -0.92 -17.58
C LEU A 191 -2.42 -1.72 -16.97
N TYR A 192 -2.16 -2.92 -17.46
CA TYR A 192 -1.08 -3.75 -16.96
C TYR A 192 0.26 -3.32 -17.55
N LEU A 193 1.19 -2.91 -16.67
CA LEU A 193 2.56 -2.53 -17.01
C LEU A 193 3.52 -3.73 -16.91
N LYS A 194 3.19 -4.68 -16.03
CA LYS A 194 3.89 -5.95 -15.83
C LYS A 194 2.88 -7.06 -15.56
N LYS A 195 3.04 -8.22 -16.20
CA LYS A 195 2.17 -9.41 -16.05
C LYS A 195 3.03 -10.62 -15.76
#